data_a6f9c9a6ce423588c7cdc2d886c101c5
#
_entry.id   a6f9c9a6ce423588c7cdc2d886c101c5
#
_cell.length_a   1.000
_cell.length_b   1.000
_cell.length_c   1.000
_cell.angle_alpha   90.00
_cell.angle_beta   90.00
_cell.angle_gamma   90.00
#
_symmetry.space_group_name_H-M   'P 1'
#
loop_
_entity.id
_entity.type
_entity.pdbx_description
1 polymer ?
#
loop_
_entity_poly.entity_id
_entity_poly.type
_entity_poly.pdbx_seq_one_letter_code
_entity_poly.pdbx_strand_id
1 'polypeptide(L)'
;MIRLLERQRKETKLEIEFLDVPGERIPLGDGTVDAVVSTFTLCTIPGVAEAIRGIRRVLRPSGKLIFFEHALSPDPNVRRWQERWQPIHHWVFEGLQLTRDTPSLITQGGFEIDQMKAGHIARFPKSWTYFCWGTAIPQARLPLLVP
;
A
#
# COMPACT_ATOMS: atom_id res chain seq x y z
N MET A 1 -14.62 14.56 2.23
CA MET A 1 -13.66 13.69 2.98
C MET A 1 -13.04 14.42 4.17
N ILE A 2 -12.42 15.59 4.00
CA ILE A 2 -11.74 16.35 5.08
C ILE A 2 -12.66 16.63 6.29
N ARG A 3 -13.91 17.07 6.09
CA ARG A 3 -14.85 17.34 7.19
C ARG A 3 -15.19 16.12 8.05
N LEU A 4 -15.21 14.92 7.47
CA LEU A 4 -15.47 13.68 8.21
C LEU A 4 -14.28 13.32 9.11
N LEU A 5 -13.07 13.51 8.60
CA LEU A 5 -11.81 13.30 9.32
C LEU A 5 -11.64 14.30 10.47
N GLU A 6 -12.03 15.57 10.28
CA GLU A 6 -12.02 16.58 11.34
C GLU A 6 -12.99 16.25 12.48
N ARG A 7 -14.15 15.65 12.16
CA ARG A 7 -15.09 15.19 13.16
C ARG A 7 -14.51 14.02 13.98
N GLN A 8 -13.93 13.04 13.32
CA GLN A 8 -13.28 11.90 13.99
C GLN A 8 -12.09 12.34 14.86
N ARG A 9 -11.33 13.34 14.43
CA ARG A 9 -10.23 13.93 15.23
C ARG A 9 -10.72 14.45 16.59
N LYS A 10 -11.92 15.05 16.64
CA LYS A 10 -12.49 15.58 17.90
C LYS A 10 -12.93 14.47 18.87
N GLU A 11 -13.21 13.28 18.35
CA GLU A 11 -13.70 12.13 19.12
C GLU A 11 -12.53 11.23 19.61
N THR A 12 -11.33 11.39 19.05
CA THR A 12 -10.15 10.62 19.45
C THR A 12 -9.22 11.44 20.35
N LYS A 13 -8.61 10.79 21.34
CA LYS A 13 -7.55 11.40 22.17
C LYS A 13 -6.18 11.42 21.45
N LEU A 14 -6.15 11.07 20.17
CA LEU A 14 -4.93 11.01 19.35
C LEU A 14 -4.63 12.39 18.76
N GLU A 15 -3.37 12.77 18.80
CA GLU A 15 -2.88 13.91 18.04
C GLU A 15 -2.77 13.51 16.56
N ILE A 16 -3.55 14.18 15.70
CA ILE A 16 -3.63 13.88 14.27
C ILE A 16 -3.16 15.12 13.50
N GLU A 17 -2.14 14.95 12.70
CA GLU A 17 -1.66 15.92 11.73
C GLU A 17 -2.00 15.46 10.32
N PHE A 18 -2.52 16.37 9.49
CA PHE A 18 -2.82 16.11 8.09
C PHE A 18 -1.70 16.67 7.21
N LEU A 19 -1.09 15.82 6.40
CA LEU A 19 -0.10 16.21 5.42
C LEU A 19 -0.75 16.15 4.02
N ASP A 20 -0.90 17.30 3.38
CA ASP A 20 -1.39 17.40 1.99
C ASP A 20 -0.21 17.37 1.04
N VAL A 21 0.32 16.19 0.82
CA VAL A 21 1.51 15.95 -0.01
C VAL A 21 1.30 14.74 -0.91
N PRO A 22 1.96 14.70 -2.09
CA PRO A 22 1.98 13.49 -2.91
C PRO A 22 2.52 12.30 -2.12
N GLY A 23 1.85 11.14 -2.21
CA GLY A 23 2.24 9.94 -1.45
C GLY A 23 3.63 9.40 -1.78
N GLU A 24 4.21 9.82 -2.92
CA GLU A 24 5.60 9.54 -3.30
C GLU A 24 6.63 10.32 -2.46
N ARG A 25 6.21 11.41 -1.80
CA ARG A 25 7.09 12.30 -1.04
C ARG A 25 6.61 12.43 0.39
N ILE A 26 7.03 11.52 1.24
CA ILE A 26 6.72 11.58 2.67
C ILE A 26 7.67 12.57 3.36
N PRO A 27 7.20 13.73 3.86
CA PRO A 27 8.06 14.80 4.41
C PRO A 27 8.45 14.53 5.88
N LEU A 28 8.82 13.30 6.18
CA LEU A 28 9.27 12.88 7.51
C LEU A 28 10.74 12.46 7.45
N GLY A 29 11.44 12.58 8.57
CA GLY A 29 12.83 12.16 8.70
C GLY A 29 13.01 10.64 8.58
N ASP A 30 14.23 10.22 8.30
CA ASP A 30 14.59 8.81 8.19
C ASP A 30 14.47 8.12 9.55
N GLY A 31 13.83 6.95 9.59
CA GLY A 31 13.73 6.14 10.79
C GLY A 31 12.97 6.80 11.97
N THR A 32 12.00 7.66 11.67
CA THR A 32 11.23 8.38 12.71
C THR A 32 9.89 7.74 13.03
N VAL A 33 9.40 6.82 12.18
CA VAL A 33 8.04 6.28 12.24
C VAL A 33 8.05 4.82 12.67
N ASP A 34 7.18 4.45 13.61
CA ASP A 34 7.04 3.08 14.11
C ASP A 34 6.18 2.19 13.21
N ALA A 35 5.17 2.77 12.58
CA ALA A 35 4.30 2.06 11.66
C ALA A 35 3.77 2.97 10.55
N VAL A 36 3.60 2.41 9.37
CA VAL A 36 2.87 3.02 8.25
C VAL A 36 1.70 2.14 7.90
N VAL A 37 0.52 2.74 7.70
CA VAL A 37 -0.68 2.05 7.24
C VAL A 37 -0.98 2.51 5.82
N SER A 38 -1.07 1.58 4.90
CA SER A 38 -1.44 1.82 3.50
C SER A 38 -2.75 1.12 3.17
N THR A 39 -3.74 1.89 2.74
CA THR A 39 -5.03 1.35 2.33
C THR A 39 -5.43 1.95 1.00
N PHE A 40 -5.62 1.12 -0.03
CA PHE A 40 -6.01 1.53 -1.39
C PHE A 40 -5.11 2.62 -2.00
N THR A 41 -3.88 2.74 -1.52
CA THR A 41 -2.90 3.72 -1.96
C THR A 41 -1.91 3.12 -2.94
N LEU A 42 -1.27 2.01 -2.57
CA LEU A 42 -0.27 1.36 -3.42
C LEU A 42 -0.84 0.81 -4.72
N CYS A 43 -2.13 0.46 -4.74
CA CYS A 43 -2.82 0.05 -5.97
C CYS A 43 -3.24 1.23 -6.86
N THR A 44 -3.18 2.48 -6.39
CA THR A 44 -3.67 3.67 -7.12
C THR A 44 -2.54 4.62 -7.50
N ILE A 45 -1.60 4.86 -6.61
CA ILE A 45 -0.53 5.84 -6.78
C ILE A 45 0.35 5.55 -8.03
N PRO A 46 0.64 6.53 -8.90
CA PRO A 46 1.47 6.32 -10.08
C PRO A 46 2.90 5.89 -9.73
N GLY A 47 3.57 6.63 -8.84
CA GLY A 47 4.95 6.41 -8.40
C GLY A 47 5.06 5.39 -7.26
N VAL A 48 4.47 4.20 -7.40
CA VAL A 48 4.41 3.20 -6.31
C VAL A 48 5.79 2.78 -5.79
N ALA A 49 6.79 2.66 -6.67
CA ALA A 49 8.15 2.28 -6.27
C ALA A 49 8.80 3.38 -5.40
N GLU A 50 8.59 4.65 -5.74
CA GLU A 50 9.03 5.81 -4.96
C GLU A 50 8.33 5.85 -3.60
N ALA A 51 7.01 5.63 -3.60
CA ALA A 51 6.22 5.59 -2.38
C ALA A 51 6.70 4.51 -1.42
N ILE A 52 6.92 3.29 -1.90
CA ILE A 52 7.42 2.17 -1.08
C ILE A 52 8.84 2.47 -0.55
N ARG A 53 9.72 3.07 -1.37
CA ARG A 53 11.05 3.51 -0.89
C ARG A 53 10.93 4.61 0.16
N GLY A 54 9.99 5.55 -0.01
CA GLY A 54 9.68 6.58 0.97
C GLY A 54 9.18 6.00 2.29
N ILE A 55 8.26 5.05 2.25
CA ILE A 55 7.76 4.31 3.42
C ILE A 55 8.92 3.62 4.14
N ARG A 56 9.77 2.91 3.38
CA ARG A 56 10.92 2.22 3.96
C ARG A 56 11.93 3.17 4.61
N ARG A 57 12.13 4.34 4.04
CA ARG A 57 13.04 5.37 4.55
C ARG A 57 12.59 5.91 5.89
N VAL A 58 11.31 6.24 6.02
CA VAL A 58 10.77 6.84 7.25
C VAL A 58 10.56 5.84 8.38
N LEU A 59 10.37 4.57 8.07
CA LEU A 59 10.21 3.51 9.07
C LEU A 59 11.51 3.25 9.83
N ARG A 60 11.38 3.11 11.14
CA ARG A 60 12.45 2.58 12.00
C ARG A 60 12.82 1.15 11.58
N PRO A 61 14.03 0.68 11.88
CA PRO A 61 14.41 -0.72 11.61
C PRO A 61 13.45 -1.76 12.21
N SER A 62 12.88 -1.46 13.38
CA SER A 62 11.86 -2.27 14.07
C SER A 62 10.43 -1.91 13.68
N GLY A 63 10.24 -0.95 12.79
CA GLY A 63 8.92 -0.50 12.34
C GLY A 63 8.27 -1.48 11.38
N LYS A 64 6.99 -1.25 11.05
CA LYS A 64 6.24 -2.11 10.15
C LYS A 64 5.34 -1.34 9.19
N LEU A 65 5.19 -1.89 8.00
CA LEU A 65 4.16 -1.51 7.04
C LEU A 65 2.95 -2.43 7.25
N ILE A 66 1.78 -1.84 7.46
CA ILE A 66 0.48 -2.53 7.49
C ILE A 66 -0.22 -2.15 6.20
N PHE A 67 -0.68 -3.12 5.42
CA PHE A 67 -1.28 -2.84 4.12
C PHE A 67 -2.61 -3.57 3.92
N PHE A 68 -3.52 -2.90 3.20
CA PHE A 68 -4.77 -3.43 2.68
C PHE A 68 -4.97 -2.86 1.27
N GLU A 69 -4.75 -3.67 0.23
CA GLU A 69 -4.63 -3.19 -1.14
C GLU A 69 -5.34 -4.13 -2.12
N HIS A 70 -5.74 -3.61 -3.27
CA HIS A 70 -6.07 -4.47 -4.41
C HIS A 70 -4.83 -5.23 -4.87
N ALA A 71 -5.03 -6.45 -5.32
CA ALA A 71 -3.96 -7.30 -5.83
C ALA A 71 -4.39 -8.05 -7.09
N LEU A 72 -3.39 -8.45 -7.86
CA LEU A 72 -3.60 -9.35 -9.00
C LEU A 72 -4.00 -10.73 -8.50
N SER A 73 -5.11 -11.26 -9.01
CA SER A 73 -5.59 -12.58 -8.61
C SER A 73 -4.70 -13.70 -9.16
N PRO A 74 -4.41 -14.74 -8.38
CA PRO A 74 -3.74 -15.94 -8.88
C PRO A 74 -4.62 -16.79 -9.80
N ASP A 75 -5.96 -16.65 -9.75
CA ASP A 75 -6.90 -17.33 -10.64
C ASP A 75 -6.81 -16.74 -12.06
N PRO A 76 -6.43 -17.54 -13.09
CA PRO A 76 -6.29 -17.07 -14.45
C PRO A 76 -7.58 -16.46 -15.03
N ASN A 77 -8.75 -16.97 -14.64
CA ASN A 77 -10.03 -16.46 -15.15
C ASN A 77 -10.34 -15.10 -14.54
N VAL A 78 -10.10 -14.93 -13.25
CA VAL A 78 -10.26 -13.63 -12.57
C VAL A 78 -9.27 -12.62 -13.13
N ARG A 79 -8.00 -13.04 -13.32
CA ARG A 79 -6.94 -12.20 -13.90
C ARG A 79 -7.32 -11.66 -15.28
N ARG A 80 -7.82 -12.51 -16.20
CA ARG A 80 -8.28 -12.08 -17.53
C ARG A 80 -9.35 -10.97 -17.42
N TRP A 81 -10.25 -11.08 -16.46
CA TRP A 81 -11.26 -10.05 -16.23
C TRP A 81 -10.67 -8.78 -15.62
N GLN A 82 -9.72 -8.88 -14.69
CA GLN A 82 -8.98 -7.74 -14.17
C GLN A 82 -8.26 -6.98 -15.29
N GLU A 83 -7.54 -7.67 -16.15
CA GLU A 83 -6.84 -7.11 -17.33
C GLU A 83 -7.82 -6.45 -18.31
N ARG A 84 -8.94 -7.11 -18.62
CA ARG A 84 -9.96 -6.58 -19.55
C ARG A 84 -10.61 -5.29 -19.04
N TRP A 85 -10.87 -5.20 -17.75
CA TRP A 85 -11.53 -4.05 -17.14
C TRP A 85 -10.55 -2.97 -16.65
N GLN A 86 -9.27 -3.26 -16.64
CA GLN A 86 -8.23 -2.33 -16.17
C GLN A 86 -8.33 -0.91 -16.79
N PRO A 87 -8.53 -0.70 -18.10
CA PRO A 87 -8.61 0.65 -18.66
C PRO A 87 -9.78 1.44 -18.10
N ILE A 88 -10.92 0.78 -17.89
CA ILE A 88 -12.14 1.41 -17.37
C ILE A 88 -11.95 1.76 -15.90
N HIS A 89 -11.37 0.84 -15.10
CA HIS A 89 -11.10 1.10 -13.67
C HIS A 89 -10.10 2.21 -13.48
N HIS A 90 -9.06 2.26 -14.28
CA HIS A 90 -8.06 3.32 -14.24
C HIS A 90 -8.68 4.70 -14.47
N TRP A 91 -9.62 4.79 -15.41
CA TRP A 91 -10.30 6.04 -15.74
C TRP A 91 -11.37 6.43 -14.68
N VAL A 92 -12.20 5.48 -14.25
CA VAL A 92 -13.33 5.74 -13.33
C VAL A 92 -12.85 5.98 -11.89
N PHE A 93 -11.80 5.28 -11.45
CA PHE A 93 -11.30 5.31 -10.07
C PHE A 93 -9.92 5.98 -9.96
N GLU A 94 -9.71 7.02 -10.75
CA GLU A 94 -8.56 7.94 -10.63
C GLU A 94 -7.19 7.23 -10.50
N GLY A 95 -6.95 6.24 -11.34
CA GLY A 95 -5.64 5.54 -11.38
C GLY A 95 -5.62 4.16 -10.76
N LEU A 96 -6.75 3.61 -10.30
CA LEU A 96 -6.81 2.26 -9.73
C LEU A 96 -6.27 1.21 -10.70
N GLN A 97 -5.33 0.40 -10.24
CA GLN A 97 -4.71 -0.68 -10.99
C GLN A 97 -4.98 -2.04 -10.32
N LEU A 98 -6.00 -2.74 -10.83
CA LEU A 98 -6.37 -4.08 -10.36
C LEU A 98 -5.36 -5.17 -10.73
N THR A 99 -4.50 -4.89 -11.70
CA THR A 99 -3.48 -5.80 -12.23
C THR A 99 -2.13 -5.64 -11.55
N ARG A 100 -2.05 -4.80 -10.53
CA ARG A 100 -0.80 -4.56 -9.80
C ARG A 100 -0.51 -5.70 -8.83
N ASP A 101 0.65 -6.31 -8.95
CA ASP A 101 1.14 -7.30 -7.99
C ASP A 101 1.76 -6.58 -6.77
N THR A 102 0.88 -6.10 -5.89
CA THR A 102 1.25 -5.30 -4.73
C THR A 102 2.20 -6.04 -3.77
N PRO A 103 2.02 -7.35 -3.46
CA PRO A 103 2.97 -8.09 -2.64
C PRO A 103 4.39 -8.10 -3.22
N SER A 104 4.53 -8.37 -4.51
CA SER A 104 5.84 -8.35 -5.18
C SER A 104 6.48 -6.97 -5.15
N LEU A 105 5.72 -5.90 -5.32
CA LEU A 105 6.23 -4.54 -5.23
C LEU A 105 6.73 -4.19 -3.83
N ILE A 106 6.00 -4.59 -2.78
CA ILE A 106 6.42 -4.42 -1.39
C ILE A 106 7.76 -5.12 -1.15
N THR A 107 7.89 -6.38 -1.60
CA THR A 107 9.13 -7.16 -1.45
C THR A 107 10.29 -6.53 -2.22
N GLN A 108 10.08 -6.11 -3.47
CA GLN A 108 11.09 -5.42 -4.28
C GLN A 108 11.50 -4.07 -3.68
N GLY A 109 10.60 -3.43 -2.94
CA GLY A 109 10.88 -2.19 -2.21
C GLY A 109 11.71 -2.38 -0.95
N GLY A 110 12.21 -3.59 -0.67
CA GLY A 110 13.09 -3.90 0.46
C GLY A 110 12.34 -4.22 1.75
N PHE A 111 11.16 -4.81 1.63
CA PHE A 111 10.40 -5.35 2.74
C PHE A 111 10.36 -6.87 2.70
N GLU A 112 10.29 -7.48 3.86
CA GLU A 112 9.91 -8.87 4.05
C GLU A 112 8.45 -8.92 4.53
N ILE A 113 7.62 -9.72 3.86
CA ILE A 113 6.23 -9.91 4.27
C ILE A 113 6.21 -10.86 5.46
N ASP A 114 5.86 -10.34 6.64
CA ASP A 114 5.75 -11.10 7.89
C ASP A 114 4.47 -11.92 7.94
N GLN A 115 3.33 -11.28 7.64
CA GLN A 115 2.04 -11.93 7.57
C GLN A 115 1.24 -11.38 6.40
N MET A 116 0.60 -12.28 5.64
CA MET A 116 -0.27 -11.89 4.55
C MET A 116 -1.46 -12.84 4.41
N LYS A 117 -2.61 -12.26 4.15
CA LYS A 117 -3.80 -12.95 3.66
C LYS A 117 -4.23 -12.31 2.36
N ALA A 118 -4.86 -13.08 1.50
CA ALA A 118 -5.45 -12.57 0.27
C ALA A 118 -6.77 -13.30 0.00
N GLY A 119 -7.68 -12.62 -0.66
CA GLY A 119 -8.99 -13.20 -0.95
C GLY A 119 -9.99 -12.20 -1.51
N HIS A 120 -11.18 -12.71 -1.78
CA HIS A 120 -12.30 -11.92 -2.26
C HIS A 120 -13.19 -11.45 -1.11
N ILE A 121 -13.61 -10.19 -1.15
CA ILE A 121 -14.63 -9.66 -0.28
C ILE A 121 -16.00 -9.86 -0.93
N ALA A 122 -16.92 -10.50 -0.25
CA ALA A 122 -18.22 -10.93 -0.79
C ALA A 122 -19.11 -9.76 -1.28
N ARG A 123 -19.98 -10.04 -2.28
CA ARG A 123 -21.06 -9.24 -2.88
C ARG A 123 -20.74 -8.44 -4.15
N PHE A 124 -19.49 -8.46 -4.64
CA PHE A 124 -19.11 -7.79 -5.89
C PHE A 124 -18.47 -8.79 -6.86
N PRO A 125 -18.34 -8.46 -8.16
CA PRO A 125 -17.65 -9.30 -9.12
C PRO A 125 -16.24 -9.67 -8.66
N LYS A 126 -15.86 -10.93 -8.77
CA LYS A 126 -14.55 -11.43 -8.30
C LYS A 126 -13.36 -10.67 -8.87
N SER A 127 -13.49 -10.16 -10.10
CA SER A 127 -12.45 -9.34 -10.75
C SER A 127 -12.17 -8.01 -10.04
N TRP A 128 -13.10 -7.51 -9.21
CA TRP A 128 -12.99 -6.23 -8.51
C TRP A 128 -12.60 -6.36 -7.05
N THR A 129 -12.69 -7.56 -6.50
CA THR A 129 -12.69 -7.78 -5.06
C THR A 129 -11.55 -8.65 -4.57
N TYR A 130 -10.51 -8.82 -5.38
CA TYR A 130 -9.33 -9.53 -4.93
C TYR A 130 -8.39 -8.55 -4.22
N PHE A 131 -8.21 -8.78 -2.91
CA PHE A 131 -7.40 -7.95 -2.03
C PHE A 131 -6.30 -8.77 -1.39
N CYS A 132 -5.22 -8.10 -1.02
CA CYS A 132 -4.21 -8.60 -0.11
C CYS A 132 -4.09 -7.66 1.08
N TRP A 133 -3.88 -8.22 2.26
CA TRP A 133 -3.67 -7.46 3.50
C TRP A 133 -2.72 -8.19 4.41
N GLY A 134 -1.97 -7.43 5.18
CA GLY A 134 -0.98 -7.99 6.06
C GLY A 134 -0.01 -6.98 6.64
N THR A 135 1.11 -7.52 7.10
CA THR A 135 2.22 -6.76 7.64
C THR A 135 3.52 -7.10 6.93
N ALA A 136 4.37 -6.10 6.76
CA ALA A 136 5.71 -6.26 6.22
C ALA A 136 6.70 -5.47 7.06
N ILE A 137 7.90 -6.01 7.24
CA ILE A 137 8.99 -5.41 8.01
C ILE A 137 10.13 -4.99 7.08
N PRO A 138 10.84 -3.91 7.36
CA PRO A 138 12.02 -3.53 6.60
C PRO A 138 13.07 -4.64 6.61
N GLN A 139 13.50 -5.09 5.43
CA GLN A 139 14.64 -6.02 5.37
C GLN A 139 15.88 -5.34 5.96
N ALA A 140 16.67 -6.10 6.72
CA ALA A 140 17.97 -5.63 7.18
C ALA A 140 18.81 -5.22 5.96
N ARG A 141 19.39 -4.01 6.00
CA ARG A 141 20.39 -3.65 4.99
C ARG A 141 21.56 -4.59 5.19
N LEU A 142 21.82 -5.46 4.22
CA LEU A 142 23.12 -6.16 4.19
C LEU A 142 24.20 -5.09 4.28
N PRO A 143 25.17 -5.20 5.21
CA PRO A 143 26.30 -4.31 5.21
C PRO A 143 26.96 -4.42 3.83
N LEU A 144 27.15 -3.27 3.16
CA LEU A 144 27.98 -3.23 1.97
C LEU A 144 29.33 -3.81 2.39
N LEU A 145 29.63 -5.03 1.95
CA LEU A 145 30.98 -5.53 1.98
C LEU A 145 31.78 -4.61 1.03
N VAL A 146 32.36 -3.57 1.61
CA VAL A 146 33.35 -2.75 0.91
C VAL A 146 34.57 -3.65 0.72
N PRO A 147 35.01 -3.92 -0.52
CA PRO A 147 36.21 -4.69 -0.76
C PRO A 147 37.47 -3.98 -0.23
#